data_d5ac1f845c36b4693468738d50a6381b
#
_entry.id   d5ac1f845c36b4693468738d50a6381b
#
_cell.length_a   1.000
_cell.length_b   1.000
_cell.length_c   1.000
_cell.angle_alpha   90.00
_cell.angle_beta   90.00
_cell.angle_gamma   90.00
#
_symmetry.space_group_name_H-M   'P 1'
#
loop_
_entity.id
_entity.type
_entity.pdbx_description
1 polymer ?
#
loop_
_entity_poly.entity_id
_entity_poly.type
_entity_poly.pdbx_seq_one_letter_code
_entity_poly.pdbx_strand_id
1 'polypeptide(L)'
;MSRELTPQETAERSLIKTYRKSIWNPFIAAVKRYELIEPGDRIAVCISGGKDSVILAKLMQELQRHTSQPFELVFMVMDPGYKPENRKLIEDNATLLGIPITIFDSDIFDVTISVEKNPCYLCARMRRGFLYAKAQELGCNKIALGHHFSDVIETTVMGLFYGGQLQAMPPKLRSKNFPGMELIRPLYCVHEDAIIAWKNYNHLQFLQCACRFTEEREAAGDGVGRSKRQEIKMLLRELKKTNPNIEKSIFQGINGLQLDTFPGFKHRGVFHSFPELYNHPDWFAGETKSEEISEEL
;
A
#
# COMPACT_ATOMS: atom_id res chain seq x y z
N MET A 1 18.98 -22.49 -30.10
CA MET A 1 18.16 -22.85 -28.94
C MET A 1 17.97 -21.61 -28.10
N SER A 2 16.74 -21.17 -27.84
CA SER A 2 16.49 -20.05 -26.94
C SER A 2 16.85 -20.50 -25.51
N ARG A 3 17.68 -19.71 -24.83
CA ARG A 3 18.03 -19.96 -23.43
C ARG A 3 16.76 -20.01 -22.58
N GLU A 4 16.61 -21.03 -21.75
CA GLU A 4 15.52 -21.11 -20.76
C GLU A 4 15.72 -20.03 -19.70
N LEU A 5 14.65 -19.27 -19.43
CA LEU A 5 14.70 -18.17 -18.46
C LEU A 5 14.65 -18.74 -17.04
N THR A 6 15.40 -18.14 -16.13
CA THR A 6 15.29 -18.43 -14.71
C THR A 6 13.92 -17.98 -14.17
N PRO A 7 13.46 -18.50 -13.00
CA PRO A 7 12.24 -18.01 -12.34
C PRO A 7 12.25 -16.50 -12.10
N GLN A 8 13.39 -15.93 -11.71
CA GLN A 8 13.59 -14.49 -11.55
C GLN A 8 13.37 -13.75 -12.86
N GLU A 9 14.06 -14.17 -13.95
CA GLU A 9 13.95 -13.54 -15.27
C GLU A 9 12.51 -13.64 -15.82
N THR A 10 11.84 -14.76 -15.57
CA THR A 10 10.45 -14.99 -15.97
C THR A 10 9.51 -14.02 -15.24
N ALA A 11 9.67 -13.88 -13.92
CA ALA A 11 8.88 -12.96 -13.13
C ALA A 11 9.09 -11.49 -13.56
N GLU A 12 10.34 -11.06 -13.74
CA GLU A 12 10.69 -9.72 -14.22
C GLU A 12 10.12 -9.42 -15.61
N ARG A 13 10.36 -10.33 -16.56
CA ARG A 13 9.84 -10.20 -17.93
C ARG A 13 8.32 -10.16 -17.96
N SER A 14 7.65 -10.94 -17.13
CA SER A 14 6.19 -10.96 -17.08
C SER A 14 5.60 -9.61 -16.64
N LEU A 15 6.23 -8.89 -15.71
CA LEU A 15 5.81 -7.56 -15.27
C LEU A 15 5.82 -6.54 -16.41
N ILE A 16 6.93 -6.48 -17.16
CA ILE A 16 7.12 -5.47 -18.21
C ILE A 16 6.56 -5.87 -19.58
N LYS A 17 6.16 -7.13 -19.78
CA LYS A 17 5.58 -7.65 -21.03
C LYS A 17 4.12 -8.05 -20.83
N THR A 18 3.87 -9.20 -20.17
CA THR A 18 2.55 -9.81 -20.01
C THR A 18 1.59 -8.92 -19.21
N TYR A 19 2.06 -8.41 -18.10
CA TYR A 19 1.29 -7.56 -17.18
C TYR A 19 1.57 -6.07 -17.35
N ARG A 20 2.14 -5.67 -18.50
CA ARG A 20 2.50 -4.27 -18.74
C ARG A 20 1.32 -3.33 -18.53
N LYS A 21 0.15 -3.64 -19.12
CA LYS A 21 -1.04 -2.77 -19.04
C LYS A 21 -1.71 -2.79 -17.65
N SER A 22 -1.70 -3.92 -16.97
CA SER A 22 -2.44 -4.09 -15.71
C SER A 22 -1.59 -3.86 -14.45
N ILE A 23 -0.25 -3.90 -14.56
CA ILE A 23 0.65 -3.70 -13.42
C ILE A 23 1.67 -2.60 -13.69
N TRP A 24 2.54 -2.77 -14.71
CA TRP A 24 3.65 -1.85 -14.95
C TRP A 24 3.19 -0.42 -15.22
N ASN A 25 2.27 -0.23 -16.17
CA ASN A 25 1.78 1.11 -16.51
C ASN A 25 1.06 1.79 -15.34
N PRO A 26 0.12 1.15 -14.60
CA PRO A 26 -0.47 1.73 -13.40
C PRO A 26 0.56 2.06 -12.30
N PHE A 27 1.58 1.21 -12.11
CA PHE A 27 2.67 1.48 -11.18
C PHE A 27 3.45 2.74 -11.58
N ILE A 28 3.86 2.85 -12.86
CA ILE A 28 4.55 4.04 -13.37
C ILE A 28 3.66 5.28 -13.30
N ALA A 29 2.37 5.15 -13.60
CA ALA A 29 1.40 6.24 -13.48
C ALA A 29 1.31 6.75 -12.04
N ALA A 30 1.26 5.86 -11.05
CA ALA A 30 1.26 6.24 -9.63
C ALA A 30 2.56 6.97 -9.24
N VAL A 31 3.72 6.42 -9.62
CA VAL A 31 5.02 7.04 -9.31
C VAL A 31 5.12 8.45 -9.88
N LYS A 32 4.71 8.66 -11.14
CA LYS A 32 4.77 9.96 -11.81
C LYS A 32 3.71 10.93 -11.28
N ARG A 33 2.44 10.51 -11.27
CA ARG A 33 1.31 11.37 -10.89
C ARG A 33 1.43 11.95 -9.48
N TYR A 34 1.97 11.14 -8.55
CA TYR A 34 2.07 11.54 -7.15
C TYR A 34 3.50 11.90 -6.73
N GLU A 35 4.42 12.01 -7.71
CA GLU A 35 5.82 12.38 -7.47
C GLU A 35 6.43 11.58 -6.31
N LEU A 36 6.28 10.24 -6.38
CA LEU A 36 6.63 9.38 -5.26
C LEU A 36 8.15 9.25 -5.07
N ILE A 37 8.90 9.38 -6.16
CA ILE A 37 10.35 9.15 -6.19
C ILE A 37 11.03 10.36 -6.81
N GLU A 38 12.05 10.85 -6.13
CA GLU A 38 12.88 11.99 -6.55
C GLU A 38 14.35 11.54 -6.76
N PRO A 39 15.13 12.23 -7.61
CA PRO A 39 16.55 11.94 -7.75
C PRO A 39 17.28 12.04 -6.42
N GLY A 40 18.13 11.04 -6.12
CA GLY A 40 18.88 10.98 -4.88
C GLY A 40 18.12 10.35 -3.69
N ASP A 41 16.88 9.93 -3.87
CA ASP A 41 16.16 9.19 -2.83
C ASP A 41 16.89 7.88 -2.48
N ARG A 42 16.88 7.55 -1.20
CA ARG A 42 17.24 6.23 -0.68
C ARG A 42 16.01 5.62 -0.02
N ILE A 43 15.45 4.58 -0.66
CA ILE A 43 14.10 4.07 -0.36
C ILE A 43 14.19 2.70 0.28
N ALA A 44 13.65 2.55 1.49
CA ALA A 44 13.47 1.27 2.14
C ALA A 44 12.16 0.60 1.65
N VAL A 45 12.28 -0.45 0.86
CA VAL A 45 11.16 -1.28 0.44
C VAL A 45 10.85 -2.29 1.54
N CYS A 46 9.68 -2.15 2.17
CA CYS A 46 9.29 -2.97 3.31
C CYS A 46 8.61 -4.27 2.84
N ILE A 47 9.24 -5.40 3.10
CA ILE A 47 8.77 -6.73 2.71
C ILE A 47 8.13 -7.41 3.91
N SER A 48 6.87 -7.84 3.77
CA SER A 48 6.09 -8.55 4.78
C SER A 48 5.95 -10.04 4.51
N GLY A 49 6.53 -10.54 3.43
CA GLY A 49 6.36 -11.91 2.96
C GLY A 49 5.07 -12.15 2.16
N GLY A 50 4.16 -11.19 2.09
CA GLY A 50 2.96 -11.25 1.26
C GLY A 50 3.22 -10.87 -0.20
N LYS A 51 2.30 -11.29 -1.09
CA LYS A 51 2.37 -11.05 -2.55
C LYS A 51 2.60 -9.58 -2.92
N ASP A 52 1.95 -8.65 -2.19
CA ASP A 52 1.96 -7.22 -2.52
C ASP A 52 3.32 -6.57 -2.25
N SER A 53 3.97 -6.95 -1.16
CA SER A 53 5.30 -6.44 -0.81
C SER A 53 6.40 -7.00 -1.74
N VAL A 54 6.26 -8.24 -2.19
CA VAL A 54 7.22 -8.86 -3.08
C VAL A 54 7.10 -8.33 -4.52
N ILE A 55 5.88 -8.16 -5.03
CA ILE A 55 5.71 -7.53 -6.35
C ILE A 55 6.18 -6.07 -6.33
N LEU A 56 5.94 -5.34 -5.22
CA LEU A 56 6.50 -4.00 -5.04
C LEU A 56 8.02 -4.01 -5.17
N ALA A 57 8.70 -4.93 -4.48
CA ALA A 57 10.15 -5.05 -4.55
C ALA A 57 10.64 -5.27 -5.98
N LYS A 58 9.98 -6.16 -6.73
CA LYS A 58 10.33 -6.44 -8.13
C LYS A 58 10.09 -5.23 -9.05
N LEU A 59 8.98 -4.53 -8.88
CA LEU A 59 8.67 -3.32 -9.66
C LEU A 59 9.65 -2.19 -9.36
N MET A 60 10.06 -2.01 -8.11
CA MET A 60 11.07 -1.02 -7.72
C MET A 60 12.45 -1.35 -8.30
N GLN A 61 12.85 -2.64 -8.32
CA GLN A 61 14.09 -3.09 -8.98
C GLN A 61 14.04 -2.80 -10.49
N GLU A 62 12.93 -3.13 -11.15
CA GLU A 62 12.76 -2.85 -12.59
C GLU A 62 12.78 -1.35 -12.88
N LEU A 63 12.12 -0.55 -12.06
CA LEU A 63 12.15 0.91 -12.21
C LEU A 63 13.58 1.45 -12.07
N GLN A 64 14.33 1.00 -11.05
CA GLN A 64 15.71 1.44 -10.83
C GLN A 64 16.62 1.11 -12.03
N ARG A 65 16.42 -0.03 -12.68
CA ARG A 65 17.21 -0.44 -13.87
C ARG A 65 16.92 0.40 -15.11
N HIS A 66 15.70 0.93 -15.22
CA HIS A 66 15.19 1.57 -16.45
C HIS A 66 15.00 3.09 -16.33
N THR A 67 15.24 3.67 -15.17
CA THR A 67 15.13 5.12 -14.96
C THR A 67 16.43 5.84 -15.27
N SER A 68 16.32 7.07 -15.78
CA SER A 68 17.44 8.00 -15.87
C SER A 68 17.68 8.80 -14.58
N GLN A 69 16.72 8.74 -13.64
CA GLN A 69 16.83 9.44 -12.36
C GLN A 69 17.42 8.48 -11.31
N PRO A 70 18.63 8.72 -10.79
CA PRO A 70 19.26 7.82 -9.84
C PRO A 70 18.54 7.86 -8.48
N PHE A 71 18.24 6.68 -7.94
CA PHE A 71 17.80 6.48 -6.56
C PHE A 71 18.30 5.13 -6.06
N GLU A 72 18.37 4.97 -4.75
CA GLU A 72 18.86 3.75 -4.11
C GLU A 72 17.72 2.96 -3.47
N LEU A 73 17.86 1.63 -3.44
CA LEU A 73 16.91 0.71 -2.83
C LEU A 73 17.57 -0.09 -1.70
N VAL A 74 16.86 -0.19 -0.59
CA VAL A 74 17.17 -1.10 0.51
C VAL A 74 15.95 -1.97 0.74
N PHE A 75 16.11 -3.30 0.76
CA PHE A 75 15.02 -4.23 0.95
C PHE A 75 15.06 -4.76 2.39
N MET A 76 14.05 -4.40 3.19
CA MET A 76 14.02 -4.74 4.60
C MET A 76 12.80 -5.59 4.95
N VAL A 77 13.05 -6.61 5.75
CA VAL A 77 12.03 -7.45 6.38
C VAL A 77 12.06 -7.16 7.88
N MET A 78 10.94 -6.82 8.44
CA MET A 78 10.78 -6.85 9.88
C MET A 78 10.18 -8.18 10.29
N ASP A 79 10.92 -8.97 11.05
CA ASP A 79 10.41 -10.21 11.66
C ASP A 79 9.82 -9.89 13.04
N PRO A 80 8.50 -9.94 13.20
CA PRO A 80 7.84 -9.64 14.48
C PRO A 80 7.77 -10.86 15.42
N GLY A 81 8.51 -11.93 15.13
CA GLY A 81 8.46 -13.24 15.78
C GLY A 81 7.73 -14.27 14.91
N TYR A 82 8.08 -14.38 13.64
CA TYR A 82 7.52 -15.39 12.74
C TYR A 82 7.84 -16.80 13.18
N LYS A 83 6.98 -17.76 12.83
CA LYS A 83 7.35 -19.19 12.88
C LYS A 83 8.50 -19.46 11.89
N PRO A 84 9.40 -20.43 12.19
CA PRO A 84 10.53 -20.74 11.32
C PRO A 84 10.14 -21.01 9.86
N GLU A 85 9.00 -21.68 9.63
CA GLU A 85 8.50 -22.00 8.29
C GLU A 85 8.12 -20.75 7.52
N ASN A 86 7.50 -19.77 8.19
CA ASN A 86 7.11 -18.49 7.59
C ASN A 86 8.34 -17.65 7.23
N ARG A 87 9.32 -17.59 8.14
CA ARG A 87 10.60 -16.92 7.88
C ARG A 87 11.34 -17.55 6.72
N LYS A 88 11.44 -18.87 6.70
CA LYS A 88 12.06 -19.61 5.61
C LYS A 88 11.39 -19.32 4.26
N LEU A 89 10.06 -19.29 4.21
CA LEU A 89 9.34 -18.97 2.98
C LEU A 89 9.65 -17.56 2.45
N ILE A 90 9.85 -16.58 3.34
CA ILE A 90 10.26 -15.21 2.95
C ILE A 90 11.67 -15.25 2.35
N GLU A 91 12.61 -15.95 2.97
CA GLU A 91 14.00 -16.08 2.53
C GLU A 91 14.10 -16.83 1.20
N ASP A 92 13.37 -17.94 1.06
CA ASP A 92 13.32 -18.72 -0.18
C ASP A 92 12.75 -17.90 -1.35
N ASN A 93 11.66 -17.16 -1.13
CA ASN A 93 11.09 -16.26 -2.14
C ASN A 93 12.04 -15.12 -2.52
N ALA A 94 12.70 -14.53 -1.54
CA ALA A 94 13.67 -13.47 -1.79
C ALA A 94 14.84 -13.99 -2.65
N THR A 95 15.36 -15.16 -2.33
CA THR A 95 16.42 -15.84 -3.09
C THR A 95 15.95 -16.18 -4.51
N LEU A 96 14.77 -16.81 -4.63
CA LEU A 96 14.19 -17.20 -5.92
C LEU A 96 14.01 -16.02 -6.88
N LEU A 97 13.64 -14.85 -6.34
CA LEU A 97 13.33 -13.66 -7.12
C LEU A 97 14.50 -12.64 -7.17
N GLY A 98 15.65 -12.97 -6.58
CA GLY A 98 16.82 -12.10 -6.57
C GLY A 98 16.59 -10.77 -5.85
N ILE A 99 15.92 -10.81 -4.68
CA ILE A 99 15.69 -9.64 -3.84
C ILE A 99 16.68 -9.70 -2.67
N PRO A 100 17.65 -8.75 -2.57
CA PRO A 100 18.65 -8.76 -1.49
C PRO A 100 18.06 -8.21 -0.19
N ILE A 101 17.35 -9.07 0.57
CA ILE A 101 16.69 -8.66 1.81
C ILE A 101 17.66 -8.59 2.99
N THR A 102 17.41 -7.65 3.91
CA THR A 102 17.96 -7.63 5.26
C THR A 102 16.84 -7.83 6.26
N ILE A 103 16.98 -8.84 7.14
CA ILE A 103 15.96 -9.17 8.13
C ILE A 103 16.36 -8.54 9.46
N PHE A 104 15.41 -7.87 10.11
CA PHE A 104 15.53 -7.29 11.44
C PHE A 104 14.53 -7.97 12.37
N ASP A 105 15.04 -8.61 13.40
CA ASP A 105 14.22 -9.27 14.41
C ASP A 105 13.59 -8.25 15.36
N SER A 106 12.38 -8.52 15.82
CA SER A 106 11.68 -7.75 16.85
C SER A 106 10.72 -8.65 17.65
N ASP A 107 10.42 -8.25 18.87
CA ASP A 107 9.53 -8.91 19.82
C ASP A 107 8.09 -8.38 19.80
N ILE A 108 7.70 -7.74 18.70
CA ILE A 108 6.40 -7.05 18.61
C ILE A 108 5.23 -8.01 18.84
N PHE A 109 5.29 -9.24 18.38
CA PHE A 109 4.22 -10.21 18.64
C PHE A 109 4.12 -10.55 20.12
N ASP A 110 5.23 -10.75 20.80
CA ASP A 110 5.23 -11.10 22.23
C ASP A 110 4.70 -9.94 23.09
N VAL A 111 5.05 -8.70 22.74
CA VAL A 111 4.52 -7.50 23.40
C VAL A 111 3.02 -7.31 23.15
N THR A 112 2.54 -7.57 21.93
CA THR A 112 1.14 -7.32 21.58
C THR A 112 0.17 -8.41 22.03
N ILE A 113 0.65 -9.65 22.27
CA ILE A 113 -0.15 -10.76 22.84
C ILE A 113 -0.63 -10.43 24.25
N SER A 114 0.15 -9.70 25.04
CA SER A 114 -0.20 -9.34 26.42
C SER A 114 -1.23 -8.21 26.54
N VAL A 115 -1.68 -7.62 25.43
CA VAL A 115 -2.58 -6.45 25.44
C VAL A 115 -4.03 -6.85 25.12
N GLU A 116 -4.93 -6.66 26.08
CA GLU A 116 -6.36 -7.01 25.92
C GLU A 116 -7.14 -6.09 24.97
N LYS A 117 -6.79 -4.78 24.92
CA LYS A 117 -7.53 -3.79 24.14
C LYS A 117 -6.83 -3.44 22.83
N ASN A 118 -7.48 -3.73 21.70
CA ASN A 118 -7.02 -3.37 20.35
C ASN A 118 -5.59 -3.83 19.99
N PRO A 119 -5.23 -5.11 20.17
CA PRO A 119 -3.87 -5.60 19.91
C PRO A 119 -3.42 -5.37 18.46
N CYS A 120 -4.33 -5.50 17.49
CA CYS A 120 -4.03 -5.25 16.07
C CYS A 120 -3.65 -3.78 15.79
N TYR A 121 -4.28 -2.83 16.46
CA TYR A 121 -3.93 -1.41 16.31
C TYR A 121 -2.54 -1.13 16.89
N LEU A 122 -2.26 -1.67 18.08
CA LEU A 122 -0.95 -1.52 18.71
C LEU A 122 0.15 -2.17 17.87
N CYS A 123 -0.06 -3.39 17.40
CA CYS A 123 0.85 -4.10 16.53
C CYS A 123 1.16 -3.28 15.26
N ALA A 124 0.13 -2.78 14.58
CA ALA A 124 0.31 -1.96 13.38
C ALA A 124 1.09 -0.66 13.65
N ARG A 125 0.86 -0.03 14.81
CA ARG A 125 1.57 1.17 15.24
C ARG A 125 3.04 0.90 15.56
N MET A 126 3.33 -0.17 16.31
CA MET A 126 4.69 -0.58 16.67
C MET A 126 5.48 -0.97 15.41
N ARG A 127 4.89 -1.80 14.54
CA ARG A 127 5.51 -2.19 13.26
C ARG A 127 5.88 -0.98 12.42
N ARG A 128 5.01 0.01 12.33
CA ARG A 128 5.29 1.24 11.57
C ARG A 128 6.43 2.03 12.20
N GLY A 129 6.44 2.20 13.53
CA GLY A 129 7.53 2.86 14.24
C GLY A 129 8.88 2.18 14.01
N PHE A 130 8.91 0.86 14.12
CA PHE A 130 10.10 0.06 13.88
C PHE A 130 10.62 0.23 12.44
N LEU A 131 9.74 0.14 11.44
CA LEU A 131 10.11 0.30 10.03
C LEU A 131 10.72 1.67 9.75
N TYR A 132 10.15 2.74 10.31
CA TYR A 132 10.72 4.08 10.16
C TYR A 132 12.09 4.21 10.82
N ALA A 133 12.23 3.72 12.07
CA ALA A 133 13.49 3.79 12.79
C ALA A 133 14.61 3.05 12.05
N LYS A 134 14.33 1.82 11.60
CA LYS A 134 15.32 1.01 10.86
C LYS A 134 15.67 1.61 9.49
N ALA A 135 14.68 2.13 8.77
CA ALA A 135 14.94 2.81 7.50
C ALA A 135 15.83 4.05 7.70
N GLN A 136 15.59 4.83 8.76
CA GLN A 136 16.42 5.99 9.10
C GLN A 136 17.85 5.60 9.49
N GLU A 137 18.02 4.54 10.30
CA GLU A 137 19.34 3.97 10.62
C GLU A 137 20.13 3.54 9.38
N LEU A 138 19.44 3.07 8.33
CA LEU A 138 20.01 2.70 7.05
C LEU A 138 20.23 3.90 6.10
N GLY A 139 20.01 5.12 6.57
CA GLY A 139 20.16 6.35 5.79
C GLY A 139 19.07 6.56 4.74
N CYS A 140 17.93 5.86 4.84
CA CYS A 140 16.82 6.05 3.92
C CYS A 140 16.03 7.30 4.30
N ASN A 141 15.50 8.01 3.29
CA ASN A 141 14.58 9.12 3.46
C ASN A 141 13.11 8.73 3.14
N LYS A 142 12.90 7.56 2.53
CA LYS A 142 11.56 7.06 2.22
C LYS A 142 11.39 5.60 2.61
N ILE A 143 10.15 5.23 3.00
CA ILE A 143 9.70 3.84 3.11
C ILE A 143 8.63 3.58 2.07
N ALA A 144 8.74 2.47 1.32
CA ALA A 144 7.76 2.03 0.33
C ALA A 144 6.96 0.85 0.88
N LEU A 145 5.63 0.97 0.89
CA LEU A 145 4.71 -0.04 1.36
C LEU A 145 3.85 -0.59 0.22
N GLY A 146 3.57 -1.89 0.25
CA GLY A 146 2.82 -2.63 -0.76
C GLY A 146 1.30 -2.42 -0.75
N HIS A 147 0.80 -1.26 -0.29
CA HIS A 147 -0.62 -0.94 -0.39
C HIS A 147 -0.99 -0.64 -1.85
N HIS A 148 -2.05 -1.28 -2.32
CA HIS A 148 -2.50 -1.22 -3.70
C HIS A 148 -3.87 -0.52 -3.84
N PHE A 149 -4.35 -0.35 -5.08
CA PHE A 149 -5.61 0.32 -5.41
C PHE A 149 -6.80 -0.19 -4.59
N SER A 150 -6.96 -1.51 -4.47
CA SER A 150 -8.09 -2.09 -3.73
C SER A 150 -8.03 -1.77 -2.24
N ASP A 151 -6.82 -1.68 -1.63
CA ASP A 151 -6.67 -1.23 -0.23
C ASP A 151 -7.15 0.21 -0.03
N VAL A 152 -6.89 1.09 -1.01
CA VAL A 152 -7.35 2.49 -0.96
C VAL A 152 -8.87 2.53 -0.96
N ILE A 153 -9.51 1.80 -1.87
CA ILE A 153 -10.98 1.72 -1.97
C ILE A 153 -11.59 1.12 -0.70
N GLU A 154 -11.11 -0.03 -0.26
CA GLU A 154 -11.58 -0.71 0.96
C GLU A 154 -11.46 0.20 2.18
N THR A 155 -10.33 0.91 2.33
CA THR A 155 -10.10 1.83 3.46
C THR A 155 -11.05 3.01 3.42
N THR A 156 -11.29 3.59 2.24
CA THR A 156 -12.22 4.71 2.07
C THR A 156 -13.65 4.31 2.43
N VAL A 157 -14.14 3.22 1.86
CA VAL A 157 -15.51 2.73 2.12
C VAL A 157 -15.68 2.31 3.60
N MET A 158 -14.65 1.67 4.18
CA MET A 158 -14.65 1.31 5.59
C MET A 158 -14.68 2.55 6.50
N GLY A 159 -13.92 3.59 6.16
CA GLY A 159 -13.93 4.88 6.86
C GLY A 159 -15.31 5.53 6.84
N LEU A 160 -15.97 5.52 5.69
CA LEU A 160 -17.32 6.08 5.52
C LEU A 160 -18.38 5.28 6.28
N PHE A 161 -18.41 3.95 6.15
CA PHE A 161 -19.48 3.10 6.68
C PHE A 161 -19.37 2.84 8.18
N TYR A 162 -18.15 2.70 8.69
CA TYR A 162 -17.91 2.34 10.10
C TYR A 162 -17.26 3.45 10.92
N GLY A 163 -16.60 4.41 10.25
CA GLY A 163 -15.92 5.51 10.92
C GLY A 163 -16.65 6.86 10.85
N GLY A 164 -17.71 6.99 10.01
CA GLY A 164 -18.37 8.25 9.77
C GLY A 164 -17.42 9.32 9.19
N GLN A 165 -16.40 8.90 8.44
CA GLN A 165 -15.36 9.77 7.91
C GLN A 165 -15.12 9.47 6.43
N LEU A 166 -15.25 10.50 5.59
CA LEU A 166 -14.83 10.42 4.20
C LEU A 166 -13.34 10.82 4.13
N GLN A 167 -12.49 9.83 4.23
CA GLN A 167 -11.04 10.00 4.11
C GLN A 167 -10.41 8.82 3.39
N ALA A 168 -9.39 9.09 2.60
CA ALA A 168 -8.66 8.10 1.85
C ALA A 168 -7.26 7.88 2.44
N MET A 169 -6.64 6.79 2.02
CA MET A 169 -5.23 6.54 2.24
C MET A 169 -4.42 7.37 1.25
N PRO A 170 -3.55 8.33 1.66
CA PRO A 170 -2.80 9.13 0.72
C PRO A 170 -1.68 8.31 0.03
N PRO A 171 -1.34 8.62 -1.24
CA PRO A 171 -0.26 7.94 -1.96
C PRO A 171 1.14 8.24 -1.39
N LYS A 172 1.33 9.43 -0.81
CA LYS A 172 2.57 9.90 -0.17
C LYS A 172 2.23 10.58 1.15
N LEU A 173 3.04 10.38 2.18
CA LEU A 173 2.80 10.92 3.52
C LEU A 173 4.11 11.25 4.22
N ARG A 174 4.28 12.49 4.65
CA ARG A 174 5.40 12.88 5.52
C ARG A 174 5.20 12.33 6.93
N SER A 175 6.23 11.76 7.49
CA SER A 175 6.19 11.27 8.88
C SER A 175 6.16 12.43 9.87
N LYS A 176 5.24 12.39 10.83
CA LYS A 176 5.21 13.38 11.93
C LYS A 176 6.23 13.07 13.02
N ASN A 177 6.55 11.79 13.22
CA ASN A 177 7.40 11.32 14.32
C ASN A 177 8.86 11.07 13.89
N PHE A 178 9.13 11.01 12.59
CA PHE A 178 10.46 10.78 12.01
C PHE A 178 10.75 11.90 11.01
N PRO A 179 11.35 13.02 11.45
CA PRO A 179 11.66 14.14 10.58
C PRO A 179 12.48 13.73 9.37
N GLY A 180 12.17 14.28 8.20
CA GLY A 180 12.83 13.95 6.94
C GLY A 180 12.40 12.64 6.28
N MET A 181 11.56 11.83 6.94
CA MET A 181 11.07 10.56 6.41
C MET A 181 9.70 10.70 5.74
N GLU A 182 9.54 10.06 4.59
CA GLU A 182 8.26 9.94 3.89
C GLU A 182 7.85 8.46 3.72
N LEU A 183 6.54 8.23 3.68
CA LEU A 183 5.94 6.96 3.28
C LEU A 183 5.37 7.10 1.89
N ILE A 184 5.69 6.16 1.00
CA ILE A 184 5.16 6.11 -0.36
C ILE A 184 4.44 4.78 -0.62
N ARG A 185 3.46 4.81 -1.55
CA ARG A 185 2.67 3.65 -1.97
C ARG A 185 2.70 3.50 -3.49
N PRO A 186 3.78 2.93 -4.04
CA PRO A 186 3.93 2.85 -5.49
C PRO A 186 2.89 1.98 -6.20
N LEU A 187 2.24 1.04 -5.48
CA LEU A 187 1.14 0.22 -6.03
C LEU A 187 -0.23 0.91 -5.98
N TYR A 188 -0.30 2.22 -5.67
CA TYR A 188 -1.55 2.96 -5.43
C TYR A 188 -2.60 2.83 -6.54
N CYS A 189 -2.17 2.68 -7.79
CA CYS A 189 -3.02 2.51 -8.97
C CYS A 189 -3.08 1.07 -9.49
N VAL A 190 -2.41 0.10 -8.83
CA VAL A 190 -2.39 -1.31 -9.25
C VAL A 190 -3.49 -2.08 -8.55
N HIS A 191 -4.35 -2.77 -9.32
CA HIS A 191 -5.44 -3.59 -8.78
C HIS A 191 -4.94 -4.91 -8.19
N GLU A 192 -5.54 -5.36 -7.08
CA GLU A 192 -5.20 -6.63 -6.41
C GLU A 192 -5.36 -7.83 -7.36
N ASP A 193 -6.41 -7.84 -8.18
CA ASP A 193 -6.68 -8.93 -9.12
C ASP A 193 -5.49 -9.14 -10.10
N ALA A 194 -4.85 -8.05 -10.54
CA ALA A 194 -3.66 -8.13 -11.40
C ALA A 194 -2.45 -8.72 -10.66
N ILE A 195 -2.27 -8.37 -9.38
CA ILE A 195 -1.21 -8.92 -8.52
C ILE A 195 -1.41 -10.41 -8.31
N ILE A 196 -2.65 -10.84 -8.05
CA ILE A 196 -3.01 -12.26 -7.90
C ILE A 196 -2.76 -13.01 -9.21
N ALA A 197 -3.15 -12.44 -10.34
CA ALA A 197 -2.91 -13.04 -11.66
C ALA A 197 -1.41 -13.21 -11.93
N TRP A 198 -0.59 -12.19 -11.64
CA TRP A 198 0.87 -12.27 -11.77
C TRP A 198 1.49 -13.33 -10.86
N LYS A 199 1.05 -13.40 -9.60
CA LYS A 199 1.46 -14.44 -8.65
C LYS A 199 1.20 -15.83 -9.21
N ASN A 200 -0.02 -16.08 -9.71
CA ASN A 200 -0.43 -17.39 -10.23
C ASN A 200 0.32 -17.75 -11.52
N TYR A 201 0.52 -16.78 -12.42
CA TYR A 201 1.29 -16.97 -13.65
C TYR A 201 2.73 -17.43 -13.40
N ASN A 202 3.35 -16.93 -12.33
CA ASN A 202 4.72 -17.27 -11.96
C ASN A 202 4.79 -18.42 -10.93
N HIS A 203 3.68 -19.08 -10.61
CA HIS A 203 3.58 -20.19 -9.66
C HIS A 203 4.16 -19.87 -8.27
N LEU A 204 4.08 -18.59 -7.84
CA LEU A 204 4.65 -18.15 -6.59
C LEU A 204 3.72 -18.42 -5.40
N GLN A 205 4.32 -18.78 -4.26
CA GLN A 205 3.60 -18.96 -3.00
C GLN A 205 4.08 -17.93 -1.99
N PHE A 206 3.14 -17.26 -1.31
CA PHE A 206 3.44 -16.22 -0.33
C PHE A 206 2.67 -16.47 0.96
N LEU A 207 3.13 -15.86 2.03
CA LEU A 207 2.37 -15.82 3.28
C LEU A 207 0.99 -15.22 3.06
N GLN A 208 -0.05 -15.89 3.52
CA GLN A 208 -1.41 -15.36 3.50
C GLN A 208 -1.69 -14.50 4.73
N CYS A 209 -1.40 -15.02 5.91
CA CYS A 209 -1.44 -14.28 7.17
C CYS A 209 -0.37 -14.88 8.09
N ALA A 210 0.58 -14.06 8.52
CA ALA A 210 1.64 -14.50 9.44
C ALA A 210 1.39 -14.00 10.87
N CYS A 211 0.17 -13.56 11.18
CA CYS A 211 -0.21 -13.05 12.48
C CYS A 211 -0.65 -14.21 13.38
N ARG A 212 0.09 -14.50 14.46
CA ARG A 212 -0.28 -15.52 15.45
C ARG A 212 -1.70 -15.35 15.99
N PHE A 213 -2.15 -14.11 16.16
CA PHE A 213 -3.53 -13.82 16.59
C PHE A 213 -4.60 -14.31 15.62
N THR A 214 -4.35 -14.24 14.32
CA THR A 214 -5.31 -14.72 13.32
C THR A 214 -5.33 -16.24 13.31
N GLU A 215 -4.16 -16.87 13.38
CA GLU A 215 -4.03 -18.33 13.41
C GLU A 215 -4.64 -18.95 14.68
N GLU A 216 -4.38 -18.36 15.86
CA GLU A 216 -4.91 -18.84 17.13
C GLU A 216 -6.43 -18.68 17.24
N ARG A 217 -7.01 -17.61 16.70
CA ARG A 217 -8.45 -17.38 16.66
C ARG A 217 -9.16 -18.29 15.67
N GLU A 218 -8.55 -18.55 14.52
CA GLU A 218 -9.05 -19.54 13.56
C GLU A 218 -9.01 -20.96 14.16
N ALA A 219 -7.95 -21.29 14.88
CA ALA A 219 -7.81 -22.59 15.57
C ALA A 219 -8.75 -22.74 16.76
N ALA A 220 -9.07 -21.67 17.48
CA ALA A 220 -9.98 -21.69 18.64
C ALA A 220 -11.46 -21.82 18.27
N GLY A 221 -11.80 -21.80 16.97
CA GLY A 221 -13.19 -21.88 16.53
C GLY A 221 -14.06 -20.72 17.01
N ASP A 222 -13.46 -19.70 17.62
CA ASP A 222 -14.14 -18.46 17.95
C ASP A 222 -14.60 -17.84 16.64
N GLY A 223 -15.87 -18.00 16.32
CA GLY A 223 -16.52 -17.43 15.15
C GLY A 223 -16.49 -15.91 15.23
N VAL A 224 -15.28 -15.36 15.22
CA VAL A 224 -15.05 -13.92 15.08
C VAL A 224 -15.63 -13.56 13.73
N GLY A 225 -16.74 -12.86 13.77
CA GLY A 225 -17.41 -12.33 12.60
C GLY A 225 -16.36 -11.72 11.66
N ARG A 226 -16.56 -11.91 10.37
CA ARG A 226 -15.68 -11.41 9.30
C ARG A 226 -15.13 -10.06 9.68
N SER A 227 -13.83 -9.82 9.50
CA SER A 227 -13.28 -8.50 9.78
C SER A 227 -14.03 -7.46 8.93
N LYS A 228 -14.24 -6.26 9.46
CA LYS A 228 -14.91 -5.16 8.73
C LYS A 228 -14.33 -4.95 7.32
N ARG A 229 -13.03 -5.18 7.16
CA ARG A 229 -12.38 -5.14 5.84
C ARG A 229 -12.86 -6.26 4.92
N GLN A 230 -13.04 -7.48 5.42
CA GLN A 230 -13.58 -8.60 4.63
C GLN A 230 -15.03 -8.35 4.22
N GLU A 231 -15.84 -7.76 5.11
CA GLU A 231 -17.22 -7.37 4.79
C GLU A 231 -17.26 -6.36 3.64
N ILE A 232 -16.45 -5.30 3.71
CA ILE A 232 -16.33 -4.30 2.64
C ILE A 232 -15.83 -4.94 1.34
N LYS A 233 -14.80 -5.79 1.41
CA LYS A 233 -14.29 -6.50 0.23
C LYS A 233 -15.35 -7.34 -0.46
N MET A 234 -16.21 -8.02 0.31
CA MET A 234 -17.34 -8.78 -0.24
C MET A 234 -18.40 -7.87 -0.84
N LEU A 235 -18.77 -6.79 -0.13
CA LEU A 235 -19.73 -5.81 -0.65
C LEU A 235 -19.27 -5.24 -1.99
N LEU A 236 -18.02 -4.81 -2.09
CA LEU A 236 -17.45 -4.28 -3.34
C LEU A 236 -17.47 -5.32 -4.47
N ARG A 237 -17.18 -6.59 -4.17
CA ARG A 237 -17.29 -7.69 -5.15
C ARG A 237 -18.72 -7.90 -5.64
N GLU A 238 -19.72 -7.82 -4.76
CA GLU A 238 -21.13 -7.92 -5.16
C GLU A 238 -21.54 -6.71 -6.03
N LEU A 239 -21.19 -5.50 -5.62
CA LEU A 239 -21.49 -4.29 -6.39
C LEU A 239 -20.80 -4.31 -7.77
N LYS A 240 -19.60 -4.88 -7.87
CA LYS A 240 -18.85 -5.00 -9.13
C LYS A 240 -19.56 -5.89 -10.16
N LYS A 241 -20.43 -6.84 -9.73
CA LYS A 241 -21.23 -7.67 -10.64
C LYS A 241 -22.27 -6.86 -11.43
N THR A 242 -22.85 -5.84 -10.79
CA THR A 242 -23.87 -4.96 -11.38
C THR A 242 -23.26 -3.68 -11.98
N ASN A 243 -22.18 -3.19 -11.38
CA ASN A 243 -21.45 -2.02 -11.85
C ASN A 243 -19.95 -2.31 -11.90
N PRO A 244 -19.40 -2.76 -13.05
CA PRO A 244 -17.98 -3.07 -13.21
C PRO A 244 -17.03 -1.90 -12.91
N ASN A 245 -17.53 -0.65 -12.98
CA ASN A 245 -16.74 0.56 -12.74
C ASN A 245 -16.82 1.08 -11.29
N ILE A 246 -17.47 0.36 -10.37
CA ILE A 246 -17.72 0.85 -9.00
C ILE A 246 -16.43 1.30 -8.28
N GLU A 247 -15.37 0.51 -8.37
CA GLU A 247 -14.08 0.84 -7.75
C GLU A 247 -13.47 2.10 -8.38
N LYS A 248 -13.55 2.25 -9.72
CA LYS A 248 -13.09 3.45 -10.43
C LYS A 248 -13.89 4.67 -10.01
N SER A 249 -15.21 4.55 -9.89
CA SER A 249 -16.10 5.65 -9.45
C SER A 249 -15.76 6.12 -8.03
N ILE A 250 -15.53 5.18 -7.09
CA ILE A 250 -15.10 5.52 -5.73
C ILE A 250 -13.75 6.23 -5.77
N PHE A 251 -12.79 5.73 -6.55
CA PHE A 251 -11.47 6.33 -6.67
C PHE A 251 -11.52 7.74 -7.26
N GLN A 252 -12.32 7.96 -8.29
CA GLN A 252 -12.55 9.29 -8.86
C GLN A 252 -13.18 10.24 -7.85
N GLY A 253 -14.18 9.77 -7.09
CA GLY A 253 -14.82 10.58 -6.05
C GLY A 253 -13.86 11.08 -4.97
N ILE A 254 -12.90 10.26 -4.55
CA ILE A 254 -11.90 10.69 -3.55
C ILE A 254 -10.76 11.53 -4.11
N ASN A 255 -10.52 11.48 -5.42
CA ASN A 255 -9.50 12.31 -6.08
C ASN A 255 -10.06 13.66 -6.59
N GLY A 256 -11.39 13.79 -6.68
CA GLY A 256 -12.08 14.98 -7.19
C GLY A 256 -13.15 15.46 -6.23
N LEU A 257 -12.82 15.63 -4.94
CA LEU A 257 -13.77 16.16 -3.95
C LEU A 257 -14.16 17.59 -4.28
N GLN A 258 -15.47 17.83 -4.36
CA GLN A 258 -16.05 19.17 -4.53
C GLN A 258 -16.46 19.70 -3.15
N LEU A 259 -15.55 20.40 -2.50
CA LEU A 259 -15.71 20.83 -1.10
C LEU A 259 -16.86 21.79 -0.90
N ASP A 260 -17.19 22.62 -1.89
CA ASP A 260 -18.30 23.57 -1.93
C ASP A 260 -19.69 22.92 -1.84
N THR A 261 -19.79 21.61 -2.16
CA THR A 261 -21.04 20.85 -2.04
C THR A 261 -21.21 20.16 -0.68
N PHE A 262 -20.20 20.21 0.20
CA PHE A 262 -20.26 19.57 1.51
C PHE A 262 -20.83 20.50 2.58
N PRO A 263 -21.66 19.99 3.52
CA PRO A 263 -22.19 20.78 4.63
C PRO A 263 -21.12 21.18 5.66
N GLY A 264 -19.89 20.74 5.48
CA GLY A 264 -18.72 21.07 6.28
C GLY A 264 -17.58 20.09 6.05
N PHE A 265 -16.35 20.52 6.31
CA PHE A 265 -15.16 19.68 6.19
C PHE A 265 -14.10 20.05 7.23
N LYS A 266 -13.14 19.15 7.44
CA LYS A 266 -11.97 19.41 8.30
C LYS A 266 -10.72 19.64 7.45
N HIS A 267 -10.03 20.75 7.68
CA HIS A 267 -8.73 21.04 7.07
C HIS A 267 -7.71 21.35 8.18
N ARG A 268 -6.60 20.63 8.22
CA ARG A 268 -5.52 20.79 9.24
C ARG A 268 -6.02 20.79 10.69
N GLY A 269 -7.08 20.01 10.96
CA GLY A 269 -7.68 19.88 12.30
C GLY A 269 -8.75 20.91 12.63
N VAL A 270 -8.95 21.93 11.80
CA VAL A 270 -10.00 22.93 11.92
C VAL A 270 -11.24 22.45 11.18
N PHE A 271 -12.42 22.58 11.79
CA PHE A 271 -13.70 22.29 11.15
C PHE A 271 -14.27 23.57 10.53
N HIS A 272 -14.62 23.50 9.25
CA HIS A 272 -15.27 24.55 8.48
C HIS A 272 -16.72 24.16 8.24
N SER A 273 -17.65 24.99 8.73
CA SER A 273 -19.09 24.74 8.67
C SER A 273 -19.71 25.31 7.40
N PHE A 274 -20.87 24.76 6.98
CA PHE A 274 -21.62 25.28 5.84
C PHE A 274 -21.93 26.79 5.92
N PRO A 275 -22.42 27.34 7.05
CA PRO A 275 -22.67 28.79 7.16
C PRO A 275 -21.43 29.64 6.94
N GLU A 276 -20.26 29.19 7.45
CA GLU A 276 -18.98 29.88 7.24
C GLU A 276 -18.63 29.90 5.74
N LEU A 277 -18.71 28.76 5.07
CA LEU A 277 -18.40 28.64 3.64
C LEU A 277 -19.40 29.39 2.77
N TYR A 278 -20.70 29.33 3.10
CA TYR A 278 -21.77 29.99 2.33
C TYR A 278 -21.69 31.49 2.41
N ASN A 279 -21.36 32.05 3.57
CA ASN A 279 -21.26 33.50 3.78
C ASN A 279 -19.92 34.10 3.31
N HIS A 280 -18.90 33.24 3.04
CA HIS A 280 -17.59 33.66 2.55
C HIS A 280 -17.23 32.88 1.27
N PRO A 281 -17.92 33.12 0.14
CA PRO A 281 -17.71 32.38 -1.11
C PRO A 281 -16.29 32.51 -1.68
N ASP A 282 -15.56 33.57 -1.29
CA ASP A 282 -14.18 33.83 -1.73
C ASP A 282 -13.14 32.95 -0.98
N TRP A 283 -13.56 32.06 -0.10
CA TRP A 283 -12.66 31.21 0.69
C TRP A 283 -11.75 30.36 -0.20
N PHE A 284 -12.23 29.96 -1.39
CA PHE A 284 -11.47 29.24 -2.41
C PHE A 284 -10.95 30.12 -3.54
N ALA A 285 -11.30 31.40 -3.61
CA ALA A 285 -10.98 32.29 -4.72
C ALA A 285 -9.48 32.67 -4.83
N GLY A 286 -8.67 32.37 -3.82
CA GLY A 286 -7.22 32.62 -3.81
C GLY A 286 -6.37 31.62 -4.60
N GLU A 287 -6.92 30.52 -5.13
CA GLU A 287 -6.16 29.41 -5.72
C GLU A 287 -6.60 29.01 -7.15
N THR A 288 -7.25 29.88 -7.91
CA THR A 288 -7.55 29.56 -9.31
C THR A 288 -6.30 29.71 -10.20
N LYS A 289 -5.47 28.67 -10.23
CA LYS A 289 -4.78 28.25 -11.45
C LYS A 289 -5.47 27.00 -11.96
N SER A 290 -6.40 27.18 -12.88
CA SER A 290 -6.96 26.10 -13.69
C SER A 290 -5.88 25.58 -14.64
N GLU A 291 -5.17 24.54 -14.23
CA GLU A 291 -4.53 23.64 -15.17
C GLU A 291 -5.59 22.60 -15.56
N GLU A 292 -6.05 22.67 -16.79
CA GLU A 292 -6.84 21.64 -17.45
C GLU A 292 -6.11 20.31 -17.34
N ILE A 293 -6.62 19.43 -16.47
CA ILE A 293 -6.18 18.04 -16.41
C ILE A 293 -6.80 17.37 -17.62
N SER A 294 -6.02 17.21 -18.70
CA SER A 294 -6.38 16.45 -19.87
C SER A 294 -6.83 15.05 -19.46
N GLU A 295 -7.99 14.65 -19.98
CA GLU A 295 -8.58 13.31 -19.87
C GLU A 295 -7.71 12.30 -20.61
N GLU A 296 -6.74 11.68 -19.92
CA GLU A 296 -6.11 10.44 -20.33
C GLU A 296 -6.04 9.50 -19.12
N LEU A 297 -7.08 8.70 -18.99
CA LEU A 297 -7.14 7.51 -18.15
C LEU A 297 -7.53 6.28 -18.98
#